data_05f2a69978cb670f83b89ac82f369a1c
#
_entry.id   05f2a69978cb670f83b89ac82f369a1c
#
_cell.length_a   1.000
_cell.length_b   1.000
_cell.length_c   1.000
_cell.angle_alpha   90.00
_cell.angle_beta   90.00
_cell.angle_gamma   90.00
#
_symmetry.space_group_name_H-M   'P 1'
#
loop_
_entity.id
_entity.type
_entity.pdbx_description
1 polymer ?
#
loop_
_entity_poly.entity_id
_entity_poly.type
_entity_poly.pdbx_seq_one_letter_code
_entity_poly.pdbx_strand_id
1 'polypeptide(L)'
;MDILIRNALILPMTASANDPRKFFRGSVAISGGRISSVLPATPDNGSDDRGTESENRSRRVIDAGGKLLMPGLINLHNHVAMSLMRNYADDLPLMEWLTGDDVYLGARLGIAEMLLGGTTTFVDMYWHADRVAEAVLESGMRAVVCPAFIDTNYEAFERETVRLVERYAGADGGRLGVRIAPHAPYTCSPESVRKALSLCEKYGLGIHVHLSETH
;
A
#
# COMPACT_ATOMS: atom_id res chain seq x y z
N MET A 1 13.58 -10.59 -19.03
CA MET A 1 12.19 -10.50 -18.53
C MET A 1 12.07 -11.40 -17.31
N ASP A 2 11.49 -10.91 -16.21
CA ASP A 2 11.43 -11.72 -15.00
C ASP A 2 10.16 -12.57 -14.97
N ILE A 3 9.03 -11.95 -15.35
CA ILE A 3 7.73 -12.64 -15.38
C ILE A 3 7.01 -12.27 -16.67
N LEU A 4 6.39 -13.27 -17.29
CA LEU A 4 5.41 -13.11 -18.36
C LEU A 4 4.07 -13.66 -17.88
N ILE A 5 3.02 -12.83 -17.90
CA ILE A 5 1.64 -13.26 -17.68
C ILE A 5 0.96 -13.30 -19.03
N ARG A 6 0.52 -14.48 -19.49
CA ARG A 6 -0.14 -14.68 -20.79
C ARG A 6 -1.59 -15.11 -20.64
N ASN A 7 -2.32 -15.10 -21.76
CA ASN A 7 -3.73 -15.50 -21.84
C ASN A 7 -4.63 -14.77 -20.82
N ALA A 8 -4.35 -13.50 -20.54
CA ALA A 8 -5.14 -12.69 -19.62
C ALA A 8 -6.22 -11.90 -20.35
N LEU A 9 -7.35 -11.67 -19.67
CA LEU A 9 -8.26 -10.58 -19.98
C LEU A 9 -7.78 -9.34 -19.21
N ILE A 10 -7.18 -8.37 -19.90
CA ILE A 10 -6.49 -7.25 -19.26
C ILE A 10 -7.44 -6.07 -19.10
N LEU A 11 -7.53 -5.55 -17.87
CA LEU A 11 -8.19 -4.30 -17.52
C LEU A 11 -7.13 -3.31 -17.00
N PRO A 12 -6.58 -2.42 -17.85
CA PRO A 12 -5.44 -1.58 -17.48
C PRO A 12 -5.79 -0.43 -16.52
N MET A 13 -7.07 -0.08 -16.36
CA MET A 13 -7.56 1.05 -15.56
C MET A 13 -7.01 2.41 -16.00
N THR A 14 -6.46 2.51 -17.21
CA THR A 14 -5.88 3.74 -17.78
C THR A 14 -6.79 4.41 -18.81
N ALA A 15 -7.83 3.72 -19.25
CA ALA A 15 -8.76 4.21 -20.25
C ALA A 15 -9.69 5.27 -19.66
N SER A 16 -10.04 6.30 -20.43
CA SER A 16 -11.12 7.22 -20.08
C SER A 16 -12.44 6.44 -19.97
N ALA A 17 -13.40 6.99 -19.22
CA ALA A 17 -14.72 6.35 -19.04
C ALA A 17 -15.42 6.00 -20.38
N ASN A 18 -15.03 6.66 -21.46
CA ASN A 18 -15.61 6.52 -22.79
C ASN A 18 -14.76 5.65 -23.75
N ASP A 19 -13.65 5.06 -23.31
CA ASP A 19 -12.87 4.16 -24.17
C ASP A 19 -13.60 2.82 -24.31
N PRO A 20 -14.02 2.42 -25.53
CA PRO A 20 -14.67 1.13 -25.76
C PRO A 20 -13.76 -0.08 -25.49
N ARG A 21 -12.44 0.14 -25.40
CA ARG A 21 -11.42 -0.91 -25.15
C ARG A 21 -11.14 -1.09 -23.66
N LYS A 22 -12.16 -1.11 -22.80
CA LYS A 22 -11.99 -1.31 -21.35
C LYS A 22 -11.27 -2.62 -21.03
N PHE A 23 -11.46 -3.64 -21.86
CA PHE A 23 -10.88 -4.97 -21.71
C PHE A 23 -10.30 -5.43 -23.04
N PHE A 24 -9.19 -6.12 -23.00
CA PHE A 24 -8.63 -6.82 -24.16
C PHE A 24 -7.88 -8.08 -23.72
N ARG A 25 -7.82 -9.08 -24.60
CA ARG A 25 -6.98 -10.26 -24.38
C ARG A 25 -5.54 -9.92 -24.70
N GLY A 26 -4.60 -10.48 -23.91
CA GLY A 26 -3.20 -10.20 -24.12
C GLY A 26 -2.28 -10.74 -23.06
N SER A 27 -1.07 -10.20 -23.06
CA SER A 27 0.01 -10.59 -22.16
C SER A 27 0.65 -9.37 -21.51
N VAL A 28 1.18 -9.55 -20.30
CA VAL A 28 1.92 -8.52 -19.55
C VAL A 28 3.30 -9.05 -19.21
N ALA A 29 4.32 -8.29 -19.56
CA ALA A 29 5.70 -8.58 -19.20
C ALA A 29 6.18 -7.69 -18.06
N ILE A 30 6.94 -8.28 -17.14
CA ILE A 30 7.49 -7.61 -15.97
C ILE A 30 9.00 -7.80 -15.95
N SER A 31 9.73 -6.71 -15.70
CA SER A 31 11.18 -6.70 -15.56
C SER A 31 11.58 -5.69 -14.48
N GLY A 32 12.47 -6.10 -13.56
CA GLY A 32 12.94 -5.23 -12.50
C GLY A 32 11.81 -4.70 -11.60
N GLY A 33 10.78 -5.51 -11.35
CA GLY A 33 9.63 -5.13 -10.52
C GLY A 33 8.66 -4.12 -11.17
N ARG A 34 8.80 -3.87 -12.49
CA ARG A 34 7.94 -2.93 -13.25
C ARG A 34 7.32 -3.61 -14.45
N ILE A 35 6.12 -3.17 -14.85
CA ILE A 35 5.50 -3.55 -16.12
C ILE A 35 6.36 -2.98 -17.24
N SER A 36 6.99 -3.86 -18.02
CA SER A 36 7.84 -3.47 -19.15
C SER A 36 7.08 -3.40 -20.46
N SER A 37 6.03 -4.22 -20.63
CA SER A 37 5.13 -4.15 -21.78
C SER A 37 3.77 -4.75 -21.49
N VAL A 38 2.76 -4.26 -22.22
CA VAL A 38 1.40 -4.80 -22.26
C VAL A 38 1.08 -5.04 -23.74
N LEU A 39 0.87 -6.28 -24.11
CA LEU A 39 0.75 -6.73 -25.51
C LEU A 39 -0.66 -7.27 -25.74
N PRO A 40 -1.49 -6.60 -26.56
CA PRO A 40 -2.76 -7.15 -27.01
C PRO A 40 -2.56 -8.42 -27.83
N ALA A 41 -3.45 -9.39 -27.71
CA ALA A 41 -3.49 -10.56 -28.60
C ALA A 41 -3.83 -10.11 -30.03
N THR A 42 -3.18 -10.72 -31.02
CA THR A 42 -3.48 -10.45 -32.42
C THR A 42 -4.69 -11.28 -32.88
N PRO A 43 -5.58 -10.73 -33.73
CA PRO A 43 -6.80 -11.41 -34.15
C PRO A 43 -6.59 -12.71 -34.93
N ASP A 44 -5.42 -12.84 -35.59
CA ASP A 44 -5.23 -13.88 -36.62
C ASP A 44 -4.88 -15.29 -36.10
N ASN A 45 -4.49 -15.49 -34.85
CA ASN A 45 -4.01 -16.82 -34.45
C ASN A 45 -4.62 -17.40 -33.17
N GLY A 46 -5.55 -16.76 -32.48
CA GLY A 46 -6.09 -17.32 -31.25
C GLY A 46 -5.03 -17.69 -30.17
N SER A 47 -3.77 -17.76 -30.61
CA SER A 47 -2.56 -17.96 -29.82
C SER A 47 -1.63 -16.77 -30.05
N ASP A 48 -1.17 -16.17 -28.99
CA ASP A 48 -0.17 -15.09 -29.01
C ASP A 48 1.19 -15.68 -29.46
N ASP A 49 1.41 -15.77 -30.78
CA ASP A 49 2.63 -16.38 -31.33
C ASP A 49 3.91 -15.56 -31.02
N ARG A 50 3.74 -14.28 -30.56
CA ARG A 50 4.81 -13.51 -29.90
C ARG A 50 5.11 -14.00 -28.48
N GLY A 51 4.27 -14.89 -27.95
CA GLY A 51 4.46 -15.55 -26.67
C GLY A 51 5.67 -16.47 -26.64
N THR A 52 5.93 -17.21 -27.72
CA THR A 52 6.98 -18.24 -27.72
C THR A 52 8.40 -17.68 -27.61
N GLU A 53 8.75 -16.58 -28.31
CA GLU A 53 10.05 -15.92 -28.13
C GLU A 53 10.17 -15.23 -26.74
N SER A 54 9.09 -14.63 -26.25
CA SER A 54 9.03 -14.00 -24.94
C SER A 54 9.02 -15.02 -23.79
N GLU A 55 8.42 -16.19 -23.99
CA GLU A 55 8.43 -17.30 -23.04
C GLU A 55 9.85 -17.82 -22.82
N ASN A 56 10.61 -18.06 -23.89
CA ASN A 56 11.99 -18.55 -23.83
C ASN A 56 12.96 -17.58 -23.15
N ARG A 57 12.58 -16.28 -23.06
CA ARG A 57 13.36 -15.22 -22.40
C ARG A 57 12.89 -14.88 -20.98
N SER A 58 11.81 -15.50 -20.52
CA SER A 58 11.23 -15.21 -19.20
C SER A 58 11.69 -16.22 -18.17
N ARG A 59 12.06 -15.74 -16.97
CA ARG A 59 12.39 -16.62 -15.83
C ARG A 59 11.16 -17.36 -15.30
N ARG A 60 9.99 -16.76 -15.42
CA ARG A 60 8.70 -17.33 -14.96
C ARG A 60 7.60 -16.97 -15.93
N VAL A 61 6.83 -17.95 -16.35
CA VAL A 61 5.62 -17.78 -17.16
C VAL A 61 4.40 -18.15 -16.33
N ILE A 62 3.38 -17.29 -16.32
CA ILE A 62 2.09 -17.50 -15.67
C ILE A 62 1.02 -17.51 -16.77
N ASP A 63 0.36 -18.63 -16.94
CA ASP A 63 -0.82 -18.71 -17.81
C ASP A 63 -2.05 -18.29 -16.99
N ALA A 64 -2.65 -17.17 -17.37
CA ALA A 64 -3.84 -16.65 -16.68
C ALA A 64 -5.13 -17.42 -17.04
N GLY A 65 -5.10 -18.26 -18.09
CA GLY A 65 -6.26 -19.08 -18.46
C GLY A 65 -7.54 -18.27 -18.74
N GLY A 66 -7.40 -17.06 -19.27
CA GLY A 66 -8.52 -16.15 -19.52
C GLY A 66 -9.02 -15.38 -18.29
N LYS A 67 -8.35 -15.49 -17.15
CA LYS A 67 -8.66 -14.71 -15.94
C LYS A 67 -8.42 -13.22 -16.14
N LEU A 68 -9.16 -12.42 -15.38
CA LEU A 68 -8.98 -10.97 -15.37
C LEU A 68 -7.63 -10.59 -14.72
N LEU A 69 -6.84 -9.82 -15.44
CA LEU A 69 -5.63 -9.18 -14.94
C LEU A 69 -5.87 -7.67 -14.84
N MET A 70 -5.74 -7.14 -13.64
CA MET A 70 -5.94 -5.72 -13.34
C MET A 70 -4.89 -5.25 -12.33
N PRO A 71 -4.68 -3.92 -12.17
CA PRO A 71 -3.90 -3.40 -11.04
C PRO A 71 -4.44 -3.90 -9.72
N GLY A 72 -3.55 -4.16 -8.76
CA GLY A 72 -3.96 -4.56 -7.41
C GLY A 72 -4.81 -3.48 -6.74
N LEU A 73 -5.70 -3.90 -5.85
CA LEU A 73 -6.54 -2.99 -5.08
C LEU A 73 -5.69 -2.10 -4.16
N ILE A 74 -6.19 -0.89 -3.90
CA ILE A 74 -5.55 0.08 -3.01
C ILE A 74 -6.51 0.35 -1.86
N ASN A 75 -6.06 0.07 -0.63
CA ASN A 75 -6.76 0.46 0.59
C ASN A 75 -6.24 1.82 1.06
N LEU A 76 -7.05 2.86 0.91
CA LEU A 76 -6.63 4.24 1.18
C LEU A 76 -6.68 4.64 2.66
N HIS A 77 -7.22 3.80 3.53
CA HIS A 77 -7.23 4.02 4.98
C HIS A 77 -7.32 2.70 5.72
N ASN A 78 -6.41 2.52 6.68
CA ASN A 78 -6.34 1.31 7.49
C ASN A 78 -5.73 1.61 8.87
N HIS A 79 -6.04 0.72 9.80
CA HIS A 79 -5.37 0.52 11.08
C HIS A 79 -4.92 -0.94 11.13
N VAL A 80 -3.92 -1.27 10.30
CA VAL A 80 -3.59 -2.65 9.93
C VAL A 80 -3.27 -3.55 11.13
N ALA A 81 -2.65 -2.99 12.17
CA ALA A 81 -2.31 -3.72 13.39
C ALA A 81 -3.55 -4.25 14.13
N MET A 82 -4.69 -3.56 14.01
CA MET A 82 -5.94 -3.98 14.65
C MET A 82 -6.50 -5.30 14.10
N SER A 83 -5.96 -5.82 13.02
CA SER A 83 -6.34 -7.14 12.50
C SER A 83 -6.12 -8.27 13.52
N LEU A 84 -5.08 -8.17 14.36
CA LEU A 84 -4.83 -9.13 15.44
C LEU A 84 -5.80 -8.98 16.61
N MET A 85 -6.39 -7.81 16.77
CA MET A 85 -7.12 -7.42 17.97
C MET A 85 -8.64 -7.54 17.82
N ARG A 86 -9.12 -8.19 16.77
CA ARG A 86 -10.54 -8.41 16.55
C ARG A 86 -11.16 -9.19 17.70
N ASN A 87 -12.14 -8.58 18.36
CA ASN A 87 -12.82 -9.13 19.56
C ASN A 87 -11.87 -9.36 20.76
N TYR A 88 -10.74 -8.65 20.81
CA TYR A 88 -9.79 -8.73 21.89
C TYR A 88 -9.74 -7.39 22.63
N ALA A 89 -9.80 -7.44 23.95
CA ALA A 89 -9.64 -6.27 24.83
C ALA A 89 -10.65 -5.12 24.58
N ASP A 90 -11.88 -5.44 24.20
CA ASP A 90 -12.94 -4.45 23.95
C ASP A 90 -13.23 -3.57 25.18
N ASP A 91 -12.92 -4.05 26.39
CA ASP A 91 -13.14 -3.38 27.67
C ASP A 91 -11.90 -2.61 28.19
N LEU A 92 -10.78 -2.62 27.47
CA LEU A 92 -9.53 -2.01 27.91
C LEU A 92 -9.16 -0.79 27.06
N PRO A 93 -8.61 0.27 27.69
CA PRO A 93 -8.04 1.40 26.96
C PRO A 93 -6.89 0.92 26.05
N LEU A 94 -7.01 1.13 24.76
CA LEU A 94 -6.08 0.65 23.73
C LEU A 94 -4.60 1.01 24.02
N MET A 95 -4.37 2.17 24.62
CA MET A 95 -3.03 2.71 24.92
C MET A 95 -2.31 2.00 26.08
N GLU A 96 -2.99 1.19 26.87
CA GLU A 96 -2.41 0.62 28.10
C GLU A 96 -1.75 -0.76 27.87
N TRP A 97 -2.08 -1.44 26.77
CA TRP A 97 -1.64 -2.82 26.56
C TRP A 97 -1.00 -3.09 25.19
N LEU A 98 -1.05 -2.11 24.27
CA LEU A 98 -0.51 -2.27 22.92
C LEU A 98 1.00 -2.05 22.91
N THR A 99 1.76 -3.08 22.56
CA THR A 99 3.22 -3.00 22.36
C THR A 99 3.58 -2.87 20.88
N GLY A 100 4.81 -2.45 20.59
CA GLY A 100 5.32 -2.44 19.22
C GLY A 100 5.33 -3.83 18.58
N ASP A 101 5.54 -4.89 19.36
CA ASP A 101 5.52 -6.27 18.85
C ASP A 101 4.11 -6.72 18.48
N ASP A 102 3.08 -6.31 19.23
CA ASP A 102 1.69 -6.55 18.87
C ASP A 102 1.32 -5.84 17.57
N VAL A 103 1.78 -4.60 17.40
CA VAL A 103 1.58 -3.82 16.17
C VAL A 103 2.25 -4.52 14.98
N TYR A 104 3.48 -4.99 15.15
CA TYR A 104 4.19 -5.73 14.10
C TYR A 104 3.48 -7.01 13.69
N LEU A 105 3.07 -7.84 14.66
CA LEU A 105 2.37 -9.09 14.39
C LEU A 105 0.99 -8.85 13.76
N GLY A 106 0.25 -7.87 14.26
CA GLY A 106 -1.04 -7.48 13.71
C GLY A 106 -0.93 -6.92 12.29
N ALA A 107 0.12 -6.14 12.01
CA ALA A 107 0.40 -5.64 10.67
C ALA A 107 0.71 -6.79 9.71
N ARG A 108 1.52 -7.78 10.10
CA ARG A 108 1.79 -8.97 9.27
C ARG A 108 0.52 -9.74 8.95
N LEU A 109 -0.37 -9.94 9.93
CA LEU A 109 -1.64 -10.61 9.71
C LEU A 109 -2.52 -9.84 8.72
N GLY A 110 -2.73 -8.55 8.94
CA GLY A 110 -3.55 -7.72 8.04
C GLY A 110 -2.97 -7.60 6.64
N ILE A 111 -1.65 -7.53 6.51
CA ILE A 111 -0.96 -7.56 5.21
C ILE A 111 -1.23 -8.89 4.49
N ALA A 112 -1.13 -10.01 5.19
CA ALA A 112 -1.41 -11.33 4.59
C ALA A 112 -2.87 -11.42 4.09
N GLU A 113 -3.83 -10.96 4.87
CA GLU A 113 -5.24 -10.90 4.46
C GLU A 113 -5.45 -9.98 3.25
N MET A 114 -4.83 -8.79 3.24
CA MET A 114 -4.90 -7.87 2.11
C MET A 114 -4.33 -8.47 0.83
N LEU A 115 -3.16 -9.11 0.89
CA LEU A 115 -2.54 -9.77 -0.26
C LEU A 115 -3.41 -10.91 -0.80
N LEU A 116 -3.97 -11.74 0.07
CA LEU A 116 -4.91 -12.80 -0.31
C LEU A 116 -6.19 -12.25 -0.94
N GLY A 117 -6.64 -11.06 -0.52
CA GLY A 117 -7.78 -10.34 -1.08
C GLY A 117 -7.47 -9.53 -2.34
N GLY A 118 -6.21 -9.51 -2.81
CA GLY A 118 -5.79 -8.76 -4.00
C GLY A 118 -5.46 -7.29 -3.77
N THR A 119 -5.36 -6.84 -2.53
CA THR A 119 -4.89 -5.50 -2.16
C THR A 119 -3.36 -5.50 -2.17
N THR A 120 -2.75 -4.60 -2.92
CA THR A 120 -1.29 -4.52 -3.10
C THR A 120 -0.68 -3.25 -2.54
N THR A 121 -1.50 -2.28 -2.15
CA THR A 121 -1.08 -1.01 -1.56
C THR A 121 -2.07 -0.60 -0.48
N PHE A 122 -1.58 -0.10 0.63
CA PHE A 122 -2.44 0.46 1.68
C PHE A 122 -1.85 1.74 2.31
N VAL A 123 -2.72 2.53 2.92
CA VAL A 123 -2.36 3.67 3.77
C VAL A 123 -2.73 3.29 5.19
N ASP A 124 -1.77 3.29 6.08
CA ASP A 124 -1.96 2.94 7.49
C ASP A 124 -1.75 4.16 8.38
N MET A 125 -2.67 4.40 9.29
CA MET A 125 -2.60 5.45 10.28
C MET A 125 -2.63 4.82 11.67
N TYR A 126 -1.47 4.71 12.32
CA TYR A 126 -1.41 4.03 13.61
C TYR A 126 -0.20 4.49 14.45
N TRP A 127 -0.15 4.03 15.71
CA TRP A 127 1.02 4.15 16.58
C TRP A 127 2.06 3.09 16.23
N HIS A 128 3.30 3.27 16.66
CA HIS A 128 4.42 2.38 16.34
C HIS A 128 4.55 2.15 14.81
N ALA A 129 4.45 3.23 14.05
CA ALA A 129 4.46 3.17 12.59
C ALA A 129 5.77 2.60 12.02
N ASP A 130 6.86 2.66 12.77
CA ASP A 130 8.13 1.99 12.47
C ASP A 130 7.98 0.45 12.43
N ARG A 131 7.14 -0.12 13.32
CA ARG A 131 6.86 -1.56 13.33
C ARG A 131 5.96 -1.98 12.17
N VAL A 132 5.03 -1.13 11.77
CA VAL A 132 4.25 -1.35 10.54
C VAL A 132 5.17 -1.28 9.32
N ALA A 133 6.08 -0.29 9.26
CA ALA A 133 7.05 -0.13 8.18
C ALA A 133 7.93 -1.39 8.00
N GLU A 134 8.39 -1.98 9.10
CA GLU A 134 9.16 -3.22 9.11
C GLU A 134 8.37 -4.38 8.49
N ALA A 135 7.14 -4.60 8.93
CA ALA A 135 6.26 -5.64 8.38
C ALA A 135 5.97 -5.44 6.87
N VAL A 136 5.82 -4.19 6.42
CA VAL A 136 5.64 -3.84 5.02
C VAL A 136 6.87 -4.22 4.19
N LEU A 137 8.07 -3.85 4.64
CA LEU A 137 9.30 -4.14 3.90
C LEU A 137 9.55 -5.63 3.76
N GLU A 138 9.34 -6.40 4.84
CA GLU A 138 9.50 -7.85 4.84
C GLU A 138 8.49 -8.57 3.93
N SER A 139 7.24 -8.09 3.90
CA SER A 139 6.18 -8.72 3.10
C SER A 139 6.30 -8.46 1.59
N GLY A 140 7.06 -7.45 1.18
CA GLY A 140 7.11 -6.99 -0.19
C GLY A 140 5.91 -6.14 -0.63
N MET A 141 4.97 -5.83 0.26
CA MET A 141 3.82 -4.98 -0.02
C MET A 141 4.21 -3.50 -0.16
N ARG A 142 3.36 -2.72 -0.76
CA ARG A 142 3.51 -1.26 -0.84
C ARG A 142 2.63 -0.61 0.22
N ALA A 143 3.15 0.39 0.94
CA ALA A 143 2.36 1.16 1.89
C ALA A 143 2.79 2.62 1.99
N VAL A 144 1.88 3.43 2.54
CA VAL A 144 2.16 4.73 3.13
C VAL A 144 1.86 4.62 4.61
N VAL A 145 2.87 4.76 5.45
CA VAL A 145 2.71 4.75 6.91
C VAL A 145 2.55 6.16 7.41
N CYS A 146 1.58 6.35 8.30
CA CYS A 146 1.19 7.64 8.82
C CYS A 146 1.21 7.58 10.35
N PRO A 147 2.34 7.92 11.01
CA PRO A 147 2.37 7.98 12.46
C PRO A 147 1.25 8.92 12.95
N ALA A 148 0.39 8.40 13.81
CA ALA A 148 -0.73 9.17 14.34
C ALA A 148 -0.32 9.91 15.62
N PHE A 149 -0.76 11.14 15.77
CA PHE A 149 -0.57 11.91 17.00
C PHE A 149 -1.87 12.56 17.49
N ILE A 150 -1.88 12.79 18.78
CA ILE A 150 -2.80 13.66 19.50
C ILE A 150 -1.95 14.70 20.27
N ASP A 151 -2.57 15.74 20.81
CA ASP A 151 -1.83 16.83 21.50
C ASP A 151 -0.88 16.32 22.58
N THR A 152 -1.30 15.32 23.36
CA THR A 152 -0.54 14.79 24.50
C THR A 152 0.71 14.00 24.12
N ASN A 153 0.84 13.52 22.89
CA ASN A 153 2.00 12.74 22.44
C ASN A 153 2.80 13.38 21.28
N TYR A 154 2.56 14.67 20.99
CA TYR A 154 3.12 15.34 19.82
C TYR A 154 4.65 15.25 19.74
N GLU A 155 5.37 15.45 20.85
CA GLU A 155 6.83 15.41 20.83
C GLU A 155 7.41 14.00 20.52
N ALA A 156 6.74 12.95 21.02
CA ALA A 156 7.13 11.58 20.71
C ALA A 156 6.87 11.27 19.25
N PHE A 157 5.71 11.69 18.74
CA PHE A 157 5.33 11.61 17.33
C PHE A 157 6.33 12.32 16.41
N GLU A 158 6.73 13.56 16.73
CA GLU A 158 7.68 14.31 15.91
C GLU A 158 9.00 13.54 15.76
N ARG A 159 9.53 13.02 16.87
CA ARG A 159 10.75 12.20 16.85
C ARG A 159 10.59 10.92 16.03
N GLU A 160 9.45 10.25 16.15
CA GLU A 160 9.14 9.05 15.36
C GLU A 160 9.02 9.37 13.87
N THR A 161 8.29 10.43 13.52
CA THR A 161 8.12 10.86 12.13
C THR A 161 9.46 11.20 11.48
N VAL A 162 10.33 11.95 12.14
CA VAL A 162 11.65 12.30 11.62
C VAL A 162 12.46 11.02 11.37
N ARG A 163 12.51 10.10 12.32
CA ARG A 163 13.19 8.81 12.15
C ARG A 163 12.65 7.98 11.00
N LEU A 164 11.32 7.94 10.84
CA LEU A 164 10.67 7.22 9.74
C LEU A 164 11.02 7.82 8.38
N VAL A 165 11.01 9.15 8.26
CA VAL A 165 11.37 9.84 7.03
C VAL A 165 12.84 9.58 6.68
N GLU A 166 13.76 9.76 7.63
CA GLU A 166 15.19 9.57 7.41
C GLU A 166 15.56 8.12 7.05
N ARG A 167 14.87 7.15 7.66
CA ARG A 167 15.16 5.72 7.47
C ARG A 167 14.44 5.09 6.29
N TYR A 168 13.19 5.49 6.01
CA TYR A 168 12.30 4.72 5.17
C TYR A 168 11.70 5.48 3.98
N ALA A 169 11.75 6.82 3.94
CA ALA A 169 11.17 7.55 2.81
C ALA A 169 11.88 7.17 1.51
N GLY A 170 11.12 6.62 0.58
CA GLY A 170 11.66 6.11 -0.68
C GLY A 170 12.39 4.76 -0.58
N ALA A 171 12.39 4.11 0.58
CA ALA A 171 13.03 2.81 0.76
C ALA A 171 12.48 1.77 -0.21
N ASP A 172 13.36 0.83 -0.55
CA ASP A 172 13.06 -0.33 -1.40
C ASP A 172 12.39 0.05 -2.74
N GLY A 173 13.00 1.02 -3.43
CA GLY A 173 12.52 1.50 -4.73
C GLY A 173 11.20 2.31 -4.66
N GLY A 174 10.90 2.92 -3.50
CA GLY A 174 9.69 3.72 -3.28
C GLY A 174 8.46 2.89 -2.95
N ARG A 175 8.63 1.68 -2.41
CA ARG A 175 7.51 0.87 -1.92
C ARG A 175 6.91 1.40 -0.61
N LEU A 176 7.72 2.07 0.20
CA LEU A 176 7.30 2.67 1.46
C LEU A 176 7.33 4.20 1.38
N GLY A 177 6.20 4.82 1.64
CA GLY A 177 6.05 6.26 1.81
C GLY A 177 5.70 6.62 3.25
N VAL A 178 5.88 7.89 3.60
CA VAL A 178 5.52 8.44 4.92
C VAL A 178 4.59 9.64 4.72
N ARG A 179 3.57 9.76 5.56
CA ARG A 179 2.74 10.97 5.70
C ARG A 179 2.62 11.33 7.17
N ILE A 180 2.20 12.55 7.44
CA ILE A 180 1.97 13.04 8.79
C ILE A 180 0.48 12.90 9.11
N ALA A 181 0.16 12.40 10.32
CA ALA A 181 -1.21 12.10 10.68
C ALA A 181 -1.64 12.75 12.00
N PRO A 182 -2.06 14.04 11.98
CA PRO A 182 -2.91 14.56 13.04
C PRO A 182 -4.17 13.69 13.10
N HIS A 183 -4.44 13.09 14.27
CA HIS A 183 -5.50 12.10 14.41
C HIS A 183 -6.86 12.65 13.94
N ALA A 184 -7.34 13.69 14.61
CA ALA A 184 -8.64 14.29 14.29
C ALA A 184 -8.73 15.74 14.82
N PRO A 185 -9.66 16.56 14.31
CA PRO A 185 -9.86 17.94 14.79
C PRO A 185 -10.17 18.06 16.28
N TYR A 186 -10.75 17.06 16.91
CA TYR A 186 -11.12 17.08 18.33
C TYR A 186 -9.99 16.57 19.26
N THR A 187 -8.95 15.95 18.71
CA THR A 187 -7.80 15.47 19.49
C THR A 187 -6.52 16.25 19.22
N CYS A 188 -6.52 17.11 18.22
CA CYS A 188 -5.37 17.91 17.81
C CYS A 188 -5.74 19.40 17.82
N SER A 189 -5.03 20.18 18.62
CA SER A 189 -5.19 21.63 18.64
C SER A 189 -4.71 22.28 17.33
N PRO A 190 -5.19 23.49 16.98
CA PRO A 190 -4.68 24.22 15.85
C PRO A 190 -3.16 24.49 15.92
N GLU A 191 -2.58 24.54 17.11
CA GLU A 191 -1.13 24.68 17.29
C GLU A 191 -0.39 23.43 16.86
N SER A 192 -0.78 22.25 17.35
CA SER A 192 -0.18 20.96 16.96
C SER A 192 -0.33 20.69 15.46
N VAL A 193 -1.47 21.05 14.88
CA VAL A 193 -1.67 20.93 13.42
C VAL A 193 -0.73 21.87 12.66
N ARG A 194 -0.52 23.13 13.11
CA ARG A 194 0.46 24.03 12.45
C ARG A 194 1.88 23.49 12.53
N LYS A 195 2.30 22.91 13.67
CA LYS A 195 3.60 22.24 13.81
C LYS A 195 3.73 21.07 12.84
N ALA A 196 2.68 20.25 12.70
CA ALA A 196 2.65 19.14 11.74
C ALA A 196 2.74 19.63 10.29
N LEU A 197 2.07 20.74 9.93
CA LEU A 197 2.19 21.36 8.61
C LEU A 197 3.61 21.84 8.33
N SER A 198 4.31 22.41 9.31
CA SER A 198 5.70 22.80 9.15
C SER A 198 6.63 21.61 8.89
N LEU A 199 6.36 20.44 9.48
CA LEU A 199 7.06 19.19 9.16
C LEU A 199 6.73 18.71 7.73
N CYS A 200 5.48 18.85 7.29
CA CYS A 200 5.10 18.54 5.91
C CYS A 200 5.89 19.37 4.90
N GLU A 201 6.00 20.68 5.14
CA GLU A 201 6.78 21.59 4.29
C GLU A 201 8.25 21.22 4.30
N LYS A 202 8.81 20.99 5.49
CA LYS A 202 10.24 20.66 5.65
C LYS A 202 10.67 19.40 4.91
N TYR A 203 9.82 18.36 4.92
CA TYR A 203 10.16 17.06 4.36
C TYR A 203 9.42 16.72 3.06
N GLY A 204 8.61 17.63 2.52
CA GLY A 204 7.81 17.39 1.31
C GLY A 204 6.73 16.30 1.49
N LEU A 205 6.13 16.21 2.68
CA LEU A 205 5.14 15.19 3.03
C LEU A 205 3.71 15.70 2.90
N GLY A 206 2.77 14.78 2.71
CA GLY A 206 1.35 15.08 2.80
C GLY A 206 0.76 14.76 4.19
N ILE A 207 -0.47 15.17 4.40
CA ILE A 207 -1.26 14.88 5.60
C ILE A 207 -2.25 13.73 5.32
N HIS A 208 -2.51 12.96 6.38
CA HIS A 208 -3.62 12.01 6.50
C HIS A 208 -4.34 12.25 7.81
N VAL A 209 -5.67 12.33 7.81
CA VAL A 209 -6.43 12.78 8.99
C VAL A 209 -7.84 12.17 8.99
N HIS A 210 -8.40 11.90 10.17
CA HIS A 210 -9.81 11.59 10.33
C HIS A 210 -10.63 12.90 10.32
N LEU A 211 -11.68 12.93 9.50
CA LEU A 211 -12.64 14.03 9.45
C LEU A 211 -14.05 13.50 9.69
N SER A 212 -14.85 14.24 10.45
CA SER A 212 -16.25 13.87 10.73
C SER A 212 -16.42 12.51 11.40
N GLU A 213 -15.47 12.12 12.27
CA GLU A 213 -15.52 10.85 12.99
C GLU A 213 -16.59 10.85 14.09
N THR A 214 -16.81 12.01 14.72
CA THR A 214 -17.82 12.21 15.77
C THR A 214 -18.76 13.34 15.41
N HIS A 215 -19.91 13.40 16.09
CA HIS A 215 -20.91 14.48 15.96
C HIS A 215 -20.52 15.73 16.71
#